data_3afa909337a844b97105efb1438f66f0
#
_entry.id   3afa909337a844b97105efb1438f66f0
#
_cell.length_a   1.000
_cell.length_b   1.000
_cell.length_c   1.000
_cell.angle_alpha   90.00
_cell.angle_beta   90.00
_cell.angle_gamma   90.00
#
_symmetry.space_group_name_H-M   'P 1'
#
loop_
_entity.id
_entity.type
_entity.pdbx_description
1 polymer ?
#
loop_
_entity_poly.entity_id
_entity_poly.type
_entity_poly.pdbx_seq_one_letter_code
_entity_poly.pdbx_strand_id
1 'polypeptide(L)'
;MTVRARSLVCLLAAIAVLFNLLAGGFVAMLGGIVVGLPSLRVKGLYLAVATLAAQFFSDWMFLRIKWFTNNSPSGSVSVSDLQVFGMAIDSAQSKYLFCLSVLVVLALLAKNLVRGAIGREWMAIRDMDVAASVIGIRPMYAKLSAFAVSSFIVGVAGALWAFVHLSAWEPAAFSVDISFKLLFMVIIGGLGSIMGSFFGAAFIVVLPIFLSLLLPALANLFGFEISTAGVSHAEFIIFGGLIVWFLIVEPHGLAKLWSIGKQKMRVWPFPH
;
A
#
# COMPACT_ATOMS: atom_id res chain seq x y z
N MET A 1 28.63 -28.36 -14.65
CA MET A 1 27.22 -28.02 -14.81
C MET A 1 27.05 -27.25 -16.12
N THR A 2 26.33 -27.81 -17.07
CA THR A 2 26.16 -27.22 -18.42
C THR A 2 25.35 -25.92 -18.35
N VAL A 3 25.66 -24.99 -19.24
CA VAL A 3 24.97 -23.65 -19.35
C VAL A 3 23.45 -23.82 -19.35
N ARG A 4 22.92 -24.87 -19.99
CA ARG A 4 21.50 -25.23 -19.99
C ARG A 4 20.92 -25.58 -18.61
N ALA A 5 21.69 -26.22 -17.73
CA ALA A 5 21.23 -26.55 -16.39
C ALA A 5 21.13 -25.30 -15.51
N ARG A 6 22.05 -24.35 -15.66
CA ARG A 6 21.97 -23.06 -14.96
C ARG A 6 20.77 -22.23 -15.40
N SER A 7 20.48 -22.15 -16.69
CA SER A 7 19.31 -21.40 -17.18
C SER A 7 17.98 -22.02 -16.74
N LEU A 8 17.89 -23.35 -16.63
CA LEU A 8 16.70 -24.05 -16.13
C LEU A 8 16.47 -23.78 -14.64
N VAL A 9 17.53 -23.85 -13.82
CA VAL A 9 17.44 -23.55 -12.38
C VAL A 9 17.04 -22.09 -12.15
N CYS A 10 17.61 -21.16 -12.94
CA CYS A 10 17.26 -19.75 -12.88
C CYS A 10 15.79 -19.48 -13.25
N LEU A 11 15.28 -20.17 -14.28
CA LEU A 11 13.88 -20.05 -14.69
C LEU A 11 12.93 -20.60 -13.61
N LEU A 12 13.26 -21.74 -13.01
CA LEU A 12 12.50 -22.35 -11.94
C LEU A 12 12.45 -21.46 -10.68
N ALA A 13 13.57 -20.86 -10.32
CA ALA A 13 13.64 -19.94 -9.17
C ALA A 13 12.77 -18.67 -9.41
N ALA A 14 12.81 -18.09 -10.61
CA ALA A 14 11.96 -16.95 -10.96
C ALA A 14 10.47 -17.29 -10.92
N ILE A 15 10.10 -18.45 -11.45
CA ILE A 15 8.72 -18.94 -11.40
C ILE A 15 8.29 -19.15 -9.94
N ALA A 16 9.16 -19.70 -9.09
CA ALA A 16 8.86 -19.91 -7.67
C ALA A 16 8.61 -18.58 -6.93
N VAL A 17 9.40 -17.55 -7.17
CA VAL A 17 9.22 -16.23 -6.54
C VAL A 17 7.89 -15.59 -7.01
N LEU A 18 7.61 -15.61 -8.30
CA LEU A 18 6.35 -15.10 -8.84
C LEU A 18 5.15 -15.89 -8.29
N PHE A 19 5.28 -17.22 -8.22
CA PHE A 19 4.24 -18.06 -7.65
C PHE A 19 3.97 -17.73 -6.18
N ASN A 20 5.02 -17.53 -5.36
CA ASN A 20 4.86 -17.13 -3.96
C ASN A 20 4.23 -15.75 -3.81
N LEU A 21 4.57 -14.78 -4.64
CA LEU A 21 3.92 -13.46 -4.63
C LEU A 21 2.43 -13.56 -4.98
N LEU A 22 2.09 -14.31 -6.02
CA LEU A 22 0.71 -14.53 -6.41
C LEU A 22 -0.06 -15.32 -5.34
N ALA A 23 0.55 -16.36 -4.78
CA ALA A 23 -0.05 -17.15 -3.70
C ALA A 23 -0.33 -16.27 -2.47
N GLY A 24 0.60 -15.41 -2.07
CA GLY A 24 0.39 -14.41 -1.01
C GLY A 24 -0.78 -13.48 -1.32
N GLY A 25 -0.88 -12.99 -2.56
CA GLY A 25 -2.00 -12.21 -3.03
C GLY A 25 -3.35 -12.97 -2.97
N PHE A 26 -3.37 -14.24 -3.40
CA PHE A 26 -4.59 -15.07 -3.34
C PHE A 26 -5.01 -15.37 -1.90
N VAL A 27 -4.09 -15.69 -1.01
CA VAL A 27 -4.38 -15.91 0.42
C VAL A 27 -4.94 -14.63 1.04
N ALA A 28 -4.35 -13.48 0.77
CA ALA A 28 -4.85 -12.18 1.23
C ALA A 28 -6.24 -11.86 0.65
N MET A 29 -6.50 -12.21 -0.61
CA MET A 29 -7.82 -12.08 -1.24
C MET A 29 -8.88 -12.93 -0.52
N LEU A 30 -8.57 -14.18 -0.19
CA LEU A 30 -9.48 -15.05 0.56
C LEU A 30 -9.72 -14.49 1.96
N GLY A 31 -8.68 -14.06 2.67
CA GLY A 31 -8.80 -13.37 3.95
C GLY A 31 -9.67 -12.12 3.86
N GLY A 32 -9.46 -11.29 2.83
CA GLY A 32 -10.26 -10.10 2.55
C GLY A 32 -11.74 -10.42 2.30
N ILE A 33 -12.05 -11.51 1.59
CA ILE A 33 -13.43 -11.96 1.39
C ILE A 33 -14.05 -12.41 2.72
N VAL A 34 -13.33 -13.21 3.52
CA VAL A 34 -13.82 -13.72 4.82
C VAL A 34 -14.11 -12.58 5.78
N VAL A 35 -13.21 -11.61 5.89
CA VAL A 35 -13.39 -10.42 6.75
C VAL A 35 -14.37 -9.43 6.11
N GLY A 36 -14.38 -9.29 4.80
CA GLY A 36 -15.25 -8.41 4.05
C GLY A 36 -16.73 -8.76 4.17
N LEU A 37 -17.08 -10.05 4.15
CA LEU A 37 -18.46 -10.49 4.24
C LEU A 37 -19.21 -9.97 5.48
N PRO A 38 -18.72 -10.12 6.71
CA PRO A 38 -19.37 -9.57 7.89
C PRO A 38 -19.23 -8.03 7.96
N SER A 39 -18.09 -7.48 7.57
CA SER A 39 -17.83 -6.04 7.67
C SER A 39 -18.73 -5.22 6.73
N LEU A 40 -19.05 -5.71 5.54
CA LEU A 40 -19.94 -5.02 4.60
C LEU A 40 -21.42 -4.99 5.02
N ARG A 41 -21.82 -5.81 6.00
CA ARG A 41 -23.16 -5.77 6.60
C ARG A 41 -23.30 -4.62 7.61
N VAL A 42 -22.20 -4.11 8.10
CA VAL A 42 -22.15 -3.06 9.12
C VAL A 42 -21.84 -1.72 8.45
N LYS A 43 -22.50 -0.64 8.88
CA LYS A 43 -22.34 0.70 8.28
C LYS A 43 -21.70 1.68 9.28
N GLY A 44 -21.00 2.69 8.73
CA GLY A 44 -20.47 3.80 9.51
C GLY A 44 -19.30 3.41 10.42
N LEU A 45 -19.28 3.97 11.63
CA LEU A 45 -18.20 3.80 12.60
C LEU A 45 -17.95 2.33 12.98
N TYR A 46 -19.01 1.53 13.06
CA TYR A 46 -18.89 0.11 13.39
C TYR A 46 -18.10 -0.69 12.35
N LEU A 47 -18.07 -0.26 11.10
CA LEU A 47 -17.23 -0.86 10.06
C LEU A 47 -15.74 -0.66 10.39
N ALA A 48 -15.36 0.54 10.82
CA ALA A 48 -13.98 0.83 11.21
C ALA A 48 -13.56 -0.01 12.43
N VAL A 49 -14.42 -0.14 13.45
CA VAL A 49 -14.16 -0.98 14.62
C VAL A 49 -14.02 -2.46 14.22
N ALA A 50 -14.89 -2.96 13.35
CA ALA A 50 -14.84 -4.34 12.87
C ALA A 50 -13.55 -4.66 12.09
N THR A 51 -13.07 -3.74 11.28
CA THR A 51 -11.81 -3.92 10.52
C THR A 51 -10.58 -3.86 11.44
N LEU A 52 -10.57 -2.97 12.45
CA LEU A 52 -9.52 -2.95 13.46
C LEU A 52 -9.51 -4.24 14.30
N ALA A 53 -10.69 -4.72 14.73
CA ALA A 53 -10.79 -5.98 15.45
C ALA A 53 -10.28 -7.16 14.62
N ALA A 54 -10.56 -7.17 13.31
CA ALA A 54 -10.05 -8.19 12.39
C ALA A 54 -8.52 -8.12 12.27
N GLN A 55 -7.91 -6.94 12.28
CA GLN A 55 -6.45 -6.78 12.28
C GLN A 55 -5.85 -7.37 13.55
N PHE A 56 -6.31 -6.96 14.74
CA PHE A 56 -5.81 -7.51 16.02
C PHE A 56 -6.02 -9.03 16.13
N PHE A 57 -7.15 -9.53 15.63
CA PHE A 57 -7.39 -10.97 15.57
C PHE A 57 -6.39 -11.68 14.65
N SER A 58 -6.07 -11.11 13.50
CA SER A 58 -5.09 -11.66 12.57
C SER A 58 -3.69 -11.69 13.19
N ASP A 59 -3.27 -10.62 13.83
CA ASP A 59 -1.97 -10.54 14.53
C ASP A 59 -1.89 -11.60 15.64
N TRP A 60 -2.94 -11.71 16.45
CA TRP A 60 -3.01 -12.76 17.48
C TRP A 60 -2.97 -14.17 16.88
N MET A 61 -3.72 -14.41 15.81
CA MET A 61 -3.78 -15.71 15.15
C MET A 61 -2.39 -16.12 14.59
N PHE A 62 -1.72 -15.21 13.90
CA PHE A 62 -0.40 -15.48 13.33
C PHE A 62 0.65 -15.75 14.42
N LEU A 63 0.63 -15.04 15.52
CA LEU A 63 1.55 -15.27 16.65
C LEU A 63 1.23 -16.57 17.42
N ARG A 64 -0.05 -16.94 17.53
CA ARG A 64 -0.48 -18.08 18.33
C ARG A 64 -0.32 -19.41 17.62
N ILE A 65 -0.55 -19.46 16.32
CA ILE A 65 -0.47 -20.71 15.54
C ILE A 65 0.98 -20.92 15.11
N LYS A 66 1.67 -21.80 15.80
CA LYS A 66 3.09 -22.15 15.59
C LYS A 66 3.43 -22.59 14.16
N TRP A 67 2.45 -23.05 13.40
CA TRP A 67 2.63 -23.42 12.01
C TRP A 67 3.02 -22.24 11.11
N PHE A 68 2.45 -21.04 11.35
CA PHE A 68 2.78 -19.84 10.59
C PHE A 68 4.18 -19.30 10.90
N THR A 69 4.63 -19.46 12.14
CA THR A 69 5.92 -18.94 12.62
C THR A 69 7.05 -19.98 12.55
N ASN A 70 6.81 -21.13 11.93
CA ASN A 70 7.76 -22.23 11.87
C ASN A 70 8.35 -22.59 13.26
N ASN A 71 7.54 -22.54 14.31
CA ASN A 71 7.92 -22.72 15.71
C ASN A 71 9.01 -21.76 16.24
N SER A 72 9.25 -20.62 15.57
CA SER A 72 10.24 -19.66 16.05
C SER A 72 9.72 -18.96 17.33
N PRO A 73 10.57 -18.82 18.38
CA PRO A 73 10.15 -18.17 19.63
C PRO A 73 9.87 -16.68 19.46
N SER A 74 10.54 -16.04 18.50
CA SER A 74 10.38 -14.61 18.18
C SER A 74 9.18 -14.30 17.27
N GLY A 75 8.51 -15.34 16.73
CA GLY A 75 7.47 -15.15 15.74
C GLY A 75 7.97 -14.63 14.37
N SER A 76 9.28 -14.48 14.19
CA SER A 76 9.88 -14.05 12.93
C SER A 76 10.31 -15.26 12.09
N VAL A 77 10.13 -15.16 10.78
CA VAL A 77 10.59 -16.15 9.79
C VAL A 77 11.53 -15.46 8.85
N SER A 78 12.82 -15.83 8.92
CA SER A 78 13.82 -15.31 7.96
C SER A 78 13.66 -15.99 6.61
N VAL A 79 13.88 -15.23 5.56
CA VAL A 79 13.84 -15.70 4.18
C VAL A 79 15.28 -15.83 3.70
N SER A 80 15.64 -17.00 3.17
CA SER A 80 16.92 -17.20 2.51
C SER A 80 17.00 -16.35 1.24
N ASP A 81 18.23 -16.06 0.80
CA ASP A 81 18.54 -15.19 -0.34
C ASP A 81 17.64 -15.42 -1.54
N LEU A 82 16.94 -14.36 -1.97
CA LEU A 82 16.06 -14.37 -3.12
C LEU A 82 16.90 -14.40 -4.41
N GLN A 83 16.77 -15.47 -5.17
CA GLN A 83 17.35 -15.57 -6.51
C GLN A 83 16.25 -15.49 -7.57
N VAL A 84 16.31 -14.48 -8.43
CA VAL A 84 15.41 -14.34 -9.56
C VAL A 84 16.23 -14.34 -10.85
N PHE A 85 15.91 -15.23 -11.79
CA PHE A 85 16.66 -15.45 -13.03
C PHE A 85 18.16 -15.75 -12.82
N GLY A 86 18.53 -16.38 -11.67
CA GLY A 86 19.92 -16.72 -11.36
C GLY A 86 20.79 -15.53 -10.94
N MET A 87 20.21 -14.36 -10.79
CA MET A 87 20.83 -13.22 -10.14
C MET A 87 20.36 -13.17 -8.69
N ALA A 88 21.30 -13.16 -7.75
CA ALA A 88 20.98 -12.88 -6.36
C ALA A 88 20.45 -11.44 -6.27
N ILE A 89 19.28 -11.27 -5.66
CA ILE A 89 18.68 -9.93 -5.44
C ILE A 89 19.25 -9.36 -4.14
N ASP A 90 20.58 -9.24 -4.06
CA ASP A 90 21.24 -8.72 -2.85
C ASP A 90 21.56 -7.24 -2.98
N SER A 91 21.78 -6.74 -4.20
CA SER A 91 22.09 -5.33 -4.41
C SER A 91 20.82 -4.46 -4.31
N ALA A 92 20.97 -3.27 -3.73
CA ALA A 92 19.87 -2.29 -3.63
C ALA A 92 19.23 -1.97 -5.01
N GLN A 93 20.05 -1.98 -6.06
CA GLN A 93 19.60 -1.73 -7.43
C GLN A 93 18.70 -2.86 -7.97
N SER A 94 19.08 -4.13 -7.76
CA SER A 94 18.26 -5.27 -8.21
C SER A 94 16.94 -5.37 -7.43
N LYS A 95 16.96 -5.11 -6.12
CA LYS A 95 15.75 -5.01 -5.30
C LYS A 95 14.80 -3.92 -5.80
N TYR A 96 15.34 -2.75 -6.10
CA TYR A 96 14.56 -1.63 -6.64
C TYR A 96 13.92 -1.95 -7.99
N LEU A 97 14.70 -2.47 -8.96
CA LEU A 97 14.19 -2.81 -10.28
C LEU A 97 13.13 -3.91 -10.24
N PHE A 98 13.30 -4.90 -9.37
CA PHE A 98 12.31 -5.96 -9.17
C PHE A 98 11.01 -5.40 -8.61
N CYS A 99 11.06 -4.62 -7.52
CA CYS A 99 9.87 -3.97 -6.95
C CYS A 99 9.19 -3.05 -7.97
N LEU A 100 9.96 -2.27 -8.73
CA LEU A 100 9.43 -1.38 -9.76
C LEU A 100 8.71 -2.15 -10.86
N SER A 101 9.25 -3.27 -11.33
CA SER A 101 8.63 -4.10 -12.35
C SER A 101 7.27 -4.65 -11.90
N VAL A 102 7.19 -5.19 -10.68
CA VAL A 102 5.93 -5.69 -10.11
C VAL A 102 4.93 -4.54 -9.89
N LEU A 103 5.39 -3.40 -9.39
CA LEU A 103 4.55 -2.21 -9.20
C LEU A 103 3.94 -1.74 -10.53
N VAL A 104 4.71 -1.67 -11.62
CA VAL A 104 4.22 -1.29 -12.95
C VAL A 104 3.15 -2.26 -13.44
N VAL A 105 3.38 -3.56 -13.30
CA VAL A 105 2.39 -4.58 -13.67
C VAL A 105 1.10 -4.41 -12.87
N LEU A 106 1.18 -4.28 -11.53
CA LEU A 106 0.01 -4.08 -10.67
C LEU A 106 -0.73 -2.77 -10.99
N ALA A 107 -0.01 -1.69 -11.25
CA ALA A 107 -0.61 -0.41 -11.62
C ALA A 107 -1.34 -0.47 -12.96
N LEU A 108 -0.79 -1.18 -13.95
CA LEU A 108 -1.44 -1.42 -15.24
C LEU A 108 -2.69 -2.31 -15.08
N LEU A 109 -2.61 -3.35 -14.27
CA LEU A 109 -3.77 -4.21 -13.95
C LEU A 109 -4.87 -3.42 -13.26
N ALA A 110 -4.54 -2.62 -12.24
CA ALA A 110 -5.49 -1.77 -11.54
C ALA A 110 -6.14 -0.74 -12.49
N LYS A 111 -5.35 -0.11 -13.38
CA LYS A 111 -5.85 0.83 -14.38
C LYS A 111 -6.82 0.17 -15.36
N ASN A 112 -6.51 -1.03 -15.83
CA ASN A 112 -7.36 -1.77 -16.74
C ASN A 112 -8.67 -2.22 -16.06
N LEU A 113 -8.59 -2.69 -14.82
CA LEU A 113 -9.75 -3.06 -14.00
C LEU A 113 -10.70 -1.88 -13.80
N VAL A 114 -10.18 -0.72 -13.40
CA VAL A 114 -10.99 0.49 -13.16
C VAL A 114 -11.69 0.96 -14.44
N ARG A 115 -11.07 0.78 -15.61
CA ARG A 115 -11.67 1.13 -16.92
C ARG A 115 -12.67 0.08 -17.42
N GLY A 116 -12.62 -1.13 -16.90
CA GLY A 116 -13.48 -2.24 -17.27
C GLY A 116 -14.93 -2.08 -16.77
N ALA A 117 -15.77 -3.07 -17.07
CA ALA A 117 -17.16 -3.12 -16.61
C ALA A 117 -17.25 -3.15 -15.08
N ILE A 118 -16.42 -3.97 -14.45
CA ILE A 118 -16.35 -4.12 -12.99
C ILE A 118 -16.00 -2.77 -12.31
N GLY A 119 -15.04 -2.04 -12.86
CA GLY A 119 -14.65 -0.73 -12.32
C GLY A 119 -15.77 0.31 -12.42
N ARG A 120 -16.58 0.26 -13.49
CA ARG A 120 -17.76 1.13 -13.63
C ARG A 120 -18.84 0.81 -12.58
N GLU A 121 -19.05 -0.45 -12.28
CA GLU A 121 -19.96 -0.87 -11.20
C GLU A 121 -19.49 -0.36 -9.84
N TRP A 122 -18.19 -0.42 -9.55
CA TRP A 122 -17.61 0.12 -8.32
C TRP A 122 -17.78 1.63 -8.21
N MET A 123 -17.59 2.37 -9.31
CA MET A 123 -17.79 3.81 -9.33
C MET A 123 -19.27 4.17 -9.14
N ALA A 124 -20.20 3.46 -9.79
CA ALA A 124 -21.62 3.69 -9.64
C ALA A 124 -22.09 3.51 -8.18
N ILE A 125 -21.59 2.46 -7.50
CA ILE A 125 -21.92 2.22 -6.07
C ILE A 125 -21.29 3.27 -5.16
N ARG A 126 -20.07 3.69 -5.46
CA ARG A 126 -19.39 4.76 -4.68
C ARG A 126 -20.16 6.06 -4.73
N ASP A 127 -20.68 6.42 -5.91
CA ASP A 127 -21.34 7.71 -6.12
C ASP A 127 -22.77 7.68 -5.60
N MET A 128 -23.57 6.64 -5.91
CA MET A 128 -24.95 6.48 -5.43
C MET A 128 -25.36 5.00 -5.30
N ASP A 129 -25.23 4.45 -4.12
CA ASP A 129 -25.52 3.04 -3.78
C ASP A 129 -26.97 2.64 -4.14
N VAL A 130 -27.93 3.51 -3.80
CA VAL A 130 -29.37 3.28 -4.06
C VAL A 130 -29.69 3.32 -5.56
N ALA A 131 -29.17 4.31 -6.29
CA ALA A 131 -29.40 4.44 -7.72
C ALA A 131 -28.77 3.27 -8.49
N ALA A 132 -27.57 2.83 -8.09
CA ALA A 132 -26.92 1.65 -8.67
C ALA A 132 -27.77 0.38 -8.51
N SER A 133 -28.46 0.21 -7.38
CA SER A 133 -29.34 -0.94 -7.16
C SER A 133 -30.57 -0.94 -8.06
N VAL A 134 -31.12 0.24 -8.37
CA VAL A 134 -32.30 0.38 -9.26
C VAL A 134 -31.97 -0.04 -10.69
N ILE A 135 -30.75 0.22 -11.17
CA ILE A 135 -30.31 -0.20 -12.51
C ILE A 135 -29.79 -1.65 -12.55
N GLY A 136 -29.98 -2.43 -11.46
CA GLY A 136 -29.70 -3.85 -11.41
C GLY A 136 -28.29 -4.25 -10.92
N ILE A 137 -27.45 -3.27 -10.49
CA ILE A 137 -26.15 -3.58 -9.88
C ILE A 137 -26.40 -4.09 -8.46
N ARG A 138 -25.80 -5.22 -8.11
CA ARG A 138 -25.91 -5.81 -6.77
C ARG A 138 -24.84 -5.23 -5.85
N PRO A 139 -25.16 -4.34 -4.88
CA PRO A 139 -24.15 -3.61 -4.08
C PRO A 139 -23.22 -4.54 -3.29
N MET A 140 -23.77 -5.64 -2.76
CA MET A 140 -23.00 -6.60 -1.96
C MET A 140 -21.87 -7.25 -2.78
N TYR A 141 -22.21 -7.73 -3.99
CA TYR A 141 -21.23 -8.40 -4.85
C TYR A 141 -20.17 -7.43 -5.37
N ALA A 142 -20.55 -6.23 -5.75
CA ALA A 142 -19.59 -5.24 -6.24
C ALA A 142 -18.66 -4.74 -5.12
N LYS A 143 -19.16 -4.50 -3.91
CA LYS A 143 -18.34 -4.18 -2.75
C LYS A 143 -17.38 -5.33 -2.40
N LEU A 144 -17.87 -6.57 -2.41
CA LEU A 144 -17.06 -7.74 -2.11
C LEU A 144 -15.97 -7.98 -3.17
N SER A 145 -16.29 -7.78 -4.46
CA SER A 145 -15.30 -7.90 -5.53
C SER A 145 -14.21 -6.82 -5.43
N ALA A 146 -14.58 -5.59 -5.04
CA ALA A 146 -13.62 -4.54 -4.78
C ALA A 146 -12.70 -4.88 -3.59
N PHE A 147 -13.25 -5.42 -2.51
CA PHE A 147 -12.49 -5.92 -1.37
C PHE A 147 -11.52 -7.04 -1.78
N ALA A 148 -12.00 -8.02 -2.55
CA ALA A 148 -11.18 -9.13 -3.02
C ALA A 148 -9.99 -8.68 -3.86
N VAL A 149 -10.23 -7.79 -4.83
CA VAL A 149 -9.16 -7.28 -5.71
C VAL A 149 -8.19 -6.39 -4.94
N SER A 150 -8.67 -5.50 -4.07
CA SER A 150 -7.80 -4.65 -3.26
C SER A 150 -6.95 -5.48 -2.31
N SER A 151 -7.52 -6.49 -1.65
CA SER A 151 -6.79 -7.40 -0.76
C SER A 151 -5.74 -8.21 -1.51
N PHE A 152 -6.01 -8.62 -2.76
CA PHE A 152 -5.02 -9.28 -3.61
C PHE A 152 -3.81 -8.37 -3.86
N ILE A 153 -4.05 -7.11 -4.28
CA ILE A 153 -2.98 -6.16 -4.56
C ILE A 153 -2.17 -5.85 -3.30
N VAL A 154 -2.85 -5.65 -2.16
CA VAL A 154 -2.21 -5.41 -0.86
C VAL A 154 -1.41 -6.64 -0.40
N GLY A 155 -1.93 -7.85 -0.63
CA GLY A 155 -1.24 -9.10 -0.31
C GLY A 155 0.06 -9.27 -1.10
N VAL A 156 0.05 -8.96 -2.40
CA VAL A 156 1.28 -8.96 -3.23
C VAL A 156 2.26 -7.88 -2.74
N ALA A 157 1.79 -6.69 -2.41
CA ALA A 157 2.63 -5.62 -1.87
C ALA A 157 3.22 -6.00 -0.50
N GLY A 158 2.45 -6.64 0.38
CA GLY A 158 2.91 -7.15 1.67
C GLY A 158 3.97 -8.23 1.53
N ALA A 159 3.81 -9.16 0.57
CA ALA A 159 4.80 -10.16 0.26
C ALA A 159 6.11 -9.53 -0.27
N LEU A 160 6.02 -8.52 -1.14
CA LEU A 160 7.19 -7.76 -1.60
C LEU A 160 7.90 -7.06 -0.43
N TRP A 161 7.14 -6.45 0.46
CA TRP A 161 7.69 -5.78 1.64
C TRP A 161 8.45 -6.76 2.53
N ALA A 162 7.83 -7.90 2.88
CA ALA A 162 8.45 -8.91 3.73
C ALA A 162 9.69 -9.54 3.08
N PHE A 163 9.58 -9.99 1.83
CA PHE A 163 10.63 -10.79 1.20
C PHE A 163 11.77 -9.96 0.63
N VAL A 164 11.49 -8.81 0.00
CA VAL A 164 12.50 -8.02 -0.71
C VAL A 164 13.10 -6.94 0.18
N HIS A 165 12.28 -6.27 1.00
CA HIS A 165 12.74 -5.15 1.83
C HIS A 165 13.27 -5.63 3.19
N LEU A 166 12.46 -6.38 3.93
CA LEU A 166 12.83 -6.85 5.28
C LEU A 166 13.69 -8.10 5.26
N SER A 167 13.64 -8.92 4.20
CA SER A 167 14.26 -10.26 4.13
C SER A 167 13.83 -11.18 5.28
N ALA A 168 12.75 -10.82 5.97
CA ALA A 168 12.13 -11.59 7.04
C ALA A 168 10.65 -11.20 7.14
N TRP A 169 9.83 -12.15 7.57
CA TRP A 169 8.48 -11.84 7.98
C TRP A 169 8.44 -11.66 9.51
N GLU A 170 7.97 -10.51 9.94
CA GLU A 170 7.81 -10.15 11.35
C GLU A 170 6.47 -9.44 11.53
N PRO A 171 5.63 -9.84 12.50
CA PRO A 171 4.33 -9.22 12.74
C PRO A 171 4.40 -7.72 13.05
N ALA A 172 5.44 -7.29 13.79
CA ALA A 172 5.66 -5.89 14.13
C ALA A 172 5.79 -4.96 12.92
N ALA A 173 6.27 -5.50 11.78
CA ALA A 173 6.39 -4.75 10.53
C ALA A 173 5.04 -4.49 9.84
N PHE A 174 3.94 -5.07 10.32
CA PHE A 174 2.58 -4.91 9.79
C PHE A 174 1.63 -4.31 10.84
N SER A 175 2.15 -3.45 11.70
CA SER A 175 1.41 -2.81 12.78
C SER A 175 0.27 -1.90 12.29
N VAL A 176 -0.64 -1.56 13.21
CA VAL A 176 -1.74 -0.61 12.96
C VAL A 176 -1.22 0.76 12.52
N ASP A 177 -0.07 1.19 13.05
CA ASP A 177 0.55 2.47 12.68
C ASP A 177 0.88 2.56 11.19
N ILE A 178 1.37 1.46 10.60
CA ILE A 178 1.62 1.38 9.16
C ILE A 178 0.31 1.44 8.37
N SER A 179 -0.75 0.82 8.88
CA SER A 179 -2.08 0.90 8.26
C SER A 179 -2.61 2.33 8.25
N PHE A 180 -2.45 3.08 9.33
CA PHE A 180 -2.77 4.52 9.35
C PHE A 180 -1.89 5.34 8.41
N LYS A 181 -0.59 5.05 8.36
CA LYS A 181 0.33 5.71 7.43
C LYS A 181 -0.09 5.50 5.97
N LEU A 182 -0.50 4.29 5.59
CA LEU A 182 -1.04 3.99 4.26
C LEU A 182 -2.36 4.74 4.01
N LEU A 183 -3.25 4.80 4.99
CA LEU A 183 -4.48 5.58 4.89
C LEU A 183 -4.19 7.05 4.61
N PHE A 184 -3.23 7.65 5.31
CA PHE A 184 -2.83 9.04 5.08
C PHE A 184 -2.21 9.26 3.71
N MET A 185 -1.41 8.30 3.20
CA MET A 185 -0.88 8.36 1.83
C MET A 185 -2.00 8.47 0.80
N VAL A 186 -3.09 7.70 0.99
CA VAL A 186 -4.23 7.70 0.08
C VAL A 186 -5.06 8.98 0.19
N ILE A 187 -5.28 9.48 1.41
CA ILE A 187 -6.05 10.73 1.64
C ILE A 187 -5.31 11.93 1.06
N ILE A 188 -4.03 12.10 1.39
CA ILE A 188 -3.20 13.20 0.89
C ILE A 188 -3.01 13.12 -0.63
N GLY A 189 -2.84 11.91 -1.15
CA GLY A 189 -2.72 11.67 -2.58
C GLY A 189 -3.97 12.03 -3.37
N GLY A 190 -5.14 11.80 -2.78
CA GLY A 190 -6.46 12.03 -3.37
C GLY A 190 -7.19 10.74 -3.70
N LEU A 191 -8.33 10.57 -3.04
CA LEU A 191 -9.21 9.40 -3.19
C LEU A 191 -9.70 9.23 -4.63
N GLY A 192 -9.59 8.02 -5.15
CA GLY A 192 -10.07 7.66 -6.48
C GLY A 192 -9.11 7.95 -7.63
N SER A 193 -7.88 8.36 -7.37
CA SER A 193 -6.86 8.59 -8.38
C SER A 193 -5.65 7.68 -8.19
N ILE A 194 -5.33 6.86 -9.22
CA ILE A 194 -4.12 6.02 -9.21
C ILE A 194 -2.85 6.88 -9.15
N MET A 195 -2.82 7.99 -9.91
CA MET A 195 -1.69 8.92 -9.86
C MET A 195 -1.58 9.61 -8.49
N GLY A 196 -2.71 9.89 -7.85
CA GLY A 196 -2.76 10.41 -6.49
C GLY A 196 -2.07 9.49 -5.48
N SER A 197 -2.26 8.18 -5.57
CA SER A 197 -1.60 7.23 -4.67
C SER A 197 -0.07 7.31 -4.76
N PHE A 198 0.49 7.52 -5.95
CA PHE A 198 1.93 7.71 -6.12
C PHE A 198 2.42 9.02 -5.51
N PHE A 199 1.68 10.12 -5.69
CA PHE A 199 2.04 11.41 -5.09
C PHE A 199 1.93 11.38 -3.57
N GLY A 200 0.88 10.77 -3.02
CA GLY A 200 0.71 10.61 -1.58
C GLY A 200 1.81 9.74 -0.96
N ALA A 201 2.14 8.62 -1.61
CA ALA A 201 3.23 7.75 -1.15
C ALA A 201 4.58 8.48 -1.20
N ALA A 202 4.90 9.16 -2.30
CA ALA A 202 6.13 9.95 -2.42
C ALA A 202 6.20 11.05 -1.34
N PHE A 203 5.10 11.77 -1.12
CA PHE A 203 5.03 12.83 -0.13
C PHE A 203 5.29 12.31 1.29
N ILE A 204 4.57 11.25 1.71
CA ILE A 204 4.69 10.69 3.06
C ILE A 204 6.06 10.03 3.30
N VAL A 205 6.72 9.49 2.28
CA VAL A 205 8.05 8.89 2.42
C VAL A 205 9.15 9.95 2.41
N VAL A 206 9.03 10.97 1.57
CA VAL A 206 10.06 12.02 1.46
C VAL A 206 9.97 13.03 2.62
N LEU A 207 8.78 13.30 3.14
CA LEU A 207 8.58 14.31 4.18
C LEU A 207 9.41 14.07 5.44
N PRO A 208 9.48 12.86 6.07
CA PRO A 208 10.35 12.63 7.23
C PRO A 208 11.83 12.89 6.91
N ILE A 209 12.29 12.44 5.74
CA ILE A 209 13.69 12.64 5.30
C ILE A 209 13.98 14.13 5.17
N PHE A 210 13.07 14.89 4.58
CA PHE A 210 13.19 16.33 4.46
C PHE A 210 13.20 17.02 5.82
N LEU A 211 12.31 16.64 6.74
CA LEU A 211 12.22 17.19 8.08
C LEU A 211 13.47 16.86 8.92
N SER A 212 13.98 15.63 8.83
CA SER A 212 15.20 15.23 9.56
C SER A 212 16.45 15.98 9.11
N LEU A 213 16.46 16.51 7.89
CA LEU A 213 17.54 17.39 7.40
C LEU A 213 17.27 18.86 7.73
N LEU A 214 16.04 19.32 7.59
CA LEU A 214 15.66 20.72 7.73
C LEU A 214 15.63 21.17 9.20
N LEU A 215 15.05 20.38 10.11
CA LEU A 215 14.90 20.76 11.52
C LEU A 215 16.24 21.01 12.23
N PRO A 216 17.25 20.13 12.12
CA PRO A 216 18.56 20.40 12.71
C PRO A 216 19.27 21.59 12.06
N ALA A 217 19.10 21.78 10.74
CA ALA A 217 19.70 22.92 10.04
C ALA A 217 19.12 24.24 10.54
N LEU A 218 17.80 24.32 10.72
CA LEU A 218 17.13 25.49 11.30
C LEU A 218 17.50 25.71 12.77
N ALA A 219 17.57 24.64 13.56
CA ALA A 219 17.95 24.71 14.97
C ALA A 219 19.35 25.29 15.15
N ASN A 220 20.30 24.82 14.35
CA ASN A 220 21.67 25.35 14.36
C ASN A 220 21.72 26.83 13.97
N LEU A 221 20.85 27.28 13.04
CA LEU A 221 20.78 28.69 12.65
C LEU A 221 20.28 29.59 13.81
N PHE A 222 19.37 29.07 14.64
CA PHE A 222 18.82 29.77 15.81
C PHE A 222 19.56 29.48 17.11
N GLY A 223 20.63 28.68 17.08
CA GLY A 223 21.47 28.37 18.25
C GLY A 223 20.81 27.41 19.25
N PHE A 224 19.82 26.64 18.82
CA PHE A 224 19.18 25.61 19.64
C PHE A 224 19.72 24.22 19.27
N GLU A 225 20.13 23.46 20.27
CA GLU A 225 20.42 22.02 20.09
C GLU A 225 19.11 21.21 20.21
N ILE A 226 18.64 20.66 19.09
CA ILE A 226 17.48 19.76 19.11
C ILE A 226 17.99 18.33 19.21
N SER A 227 17.58 17.63 20.27
CA SER A 227 17.81 16.20 20.45
C SER A 227 17.12 15.40 19.32
N THR A 228 17.68 14.23 18.95
CA THR A 228 17.07 13.30 17.98
C THR A 228 15.64 12.92 18.36
N ALA A 229 15.33 12.79 19.65
CA ALA A 229 13.97 12.59 20.14
C ALA A 229 13.08 13.81 19.85
N GLY A 230 13.59 15.03 19.96
CA GLY A 230 12.87 16.25 19.63
C GLY A 230 12.49 16.33 18.15
N VAL A 231 13.38 15.88 17.26
CA VAL A 231 13.10 15.80 15.82
C VAL A 231 11.96 14.84 15.54
N SER A 232 11.96 13.63 16.15
CA SER A 232 10.90 12.65 15.95
C SER A 232 9.55 13.15 16.47
N HIS A 233 9.51 13.82 17.62
CA HIS A 233 8.26 14.41 18.12
C HIS A 233 7.74 15.52 17.21
N ALA A 234 8.63 16.37 16.68
CA ALA A 234 8.26 17.42 15.73
C ALA A 234 7.71 16.82 14.43
N GLU A 235 8.29 15.72 13.95
CA GLU A 235 7.76 14.97 12.79
C GLU A 235 6.30 14.56 13.01
N PHE A 236 5.95 13.94 14.13
CA PHE A 236 4.57 13.52 14.43
C PHE A 236 3.61 14.71 14.47
N ILE A 237 4.01 15.84 15.07
CA ILE A 237 3.19 17.06 15.13
C ILE A 237 2.95 17.61 13.72
N ILE A 238 4.01 17.68 12.90
CA ILE A 238 3.92 18.17 11.52
C ILE A 238 3.06 17.25 10.67
N PHE A 239 3.21 15.92 10.79
CA PHE A 239 2.36 14.97 10.10
C PHE A 239 0.90 15.15 10.48
N GLY A 240 0.58 15.20 11.78
CA GLY A 240 -0.78 15.40 12.24
C GLY A 240 -1.37 16.72 11.73
N GLY A 241 -0.62 17.80 11.81
CA GLY A 241 -1.03 19.11 11.31
C GLY A 241 -1.26 19.13 9.80
N LEU A 242 -0.37 18.50 9.02
CA LEU A 242 -0.52 18.38 7.57
C LEU A 242 -1.76 17.59 7.17
N ILE A 243 -2.05 16.48 7.86
CA ILE A 243 -3.24 15.67 7.60
C ILE A 243 -4.49 16.50 7.81
N VAL A 244 -4.59 17.19 8.95
CA VAL A 244 -5.74 18.06 9.26
C VAL A 244 -5.84 19.18 8.23
N TRP A 245 -4.74 19.79 7.86
CA TRP A 245 -4.71 20.86 6.85
C TRP A 245 -5.20 20.37 5.48
N PHE A 246 -4.70 19.21 5.00
CA PHE A 246 -5.16 18.63 3.73
C PHE A 246 -6.63 18.26 3.73
N LEU A 247 -7.14 17.70 4.83
CA LEU A 247 -8.57 17.37 4.95
C LEU A 247 -9.48 18.58 4.88
N ILE A 248 -9.02 19.74 5.40
CA ILE A 248 -9.84 20.98 5.44
C ILE A 248 -9.70 21.74 4.12
N VAL A 249 -8.48 21.91 3.61
CA VAL A 249 -8.20 22.84 2.49
C VAL A 249 -8.40 22.16 1.13
N GLU A 250 -7.96 20.92 0.98
CA GLU A 250 -8.00 20.22 -0.32
C GLU A 250 -8.45 18.75 -0.17
N PRO A 251 -9.76 18.52 0.02
CA PRO A 251 -10.30 17.18 0.25
C PRO A 251 -10.11 16.22 -0.94
N HIS A 252 -9.74 16.74 -2.11
CA HIS A 252 -9.46 15.94 -3.29
C HIS A 252 -7.97 15.60 -3.45
N GLY A 253 -7.11 16.06 -2.53
CA GLY A 253 -5.71 15.73 -2.45
C GLY A 253 -4.82 16.27 -3.58
N LEU A 254 -3.55 15.83 -3.57
CA LEU A 254 -2.52 16.25 -4.53
C LEU A 254 -2.88 15.96 -5.99
N ALA A 255 -3.67 14.93 -6.24
CA ALA A 255 -4.10 14.57 -7.59
C ALA A 255 -4.89 15.69 -8.28
N LYS A 256 -5.74 16.41 -7.54
CA LYS A 256 -6.49 17.55 -8.06
C LYS A 256 -5.58 18.75 -8.35
N LEU A 257 -4.66 19.04 -7.44
CA LEU A 257 -3.66 20.09 -7.67
C LEU A 257 -2.86 19.82 -8.95
N TRP A 258 -2.45 18.57 -9.17
CA TRP A 258 -1.79 18.15 -10.41
C TRP A 258 -2.66 18.36 -11.64
N SER A 259 -3.97 18.01 -11.56
CA SER A 259 -4.91 18.19 -12.67
C SER A 259 -5.11 19.66 -13.01
N ILE A 260 -5.22 20.53 -12.00
CA ILE A 260 -5.32 21.99 -12.16
C ILE A 260 -4.04 22.56 -12.81
N GLY A 261 -2.87 22.11 -12.31
CA GLY A 261 -1.59 22.51 -12.88
C GLY A 261 -1.48 22.12 -14.36
N LYS A 262 -1.86 20.87 -14.69
CA LYS A 262 -1.88 20.39 -16.07
C LYS A 262 -2.85 21.19 -16.96
N GLN A 263 -4.02 21.55 -16.46
CA GLN A 263 -4.98 22.37 -17.19
C GLN A 263 -4.42 23.77 -17.47
N LYS A 264 -3.84 24.43 -16.46
CA LYS A 264 -3.22 25.75 -16.62
C LYS A 264 -2.06 25.71 -17.62
N MET A 265 -1.22 24.69 -17.57
CA MET A 265 -0.13 24.53 -18.55
C MET A 265 -0.63 24.28 -19.97
N ARG A 266 -1.79 23.63 -20.13
CA ARG A 266 -2.38 23.33 -21.44
C ARG A 266 -3.02 24.57 -22.10
N VAL A 267 -3.45 25.52 -21.28
CA VAL A 267 -4.08 26.78 -21.74
C VAL A 267 -3.03 27.89 -21.93
N TRP A 268 -1.81 27.74 -21.38
CA TRP A 268 -0.72 28.69 -21.59
C TRP A 268 -0.22 28.61 -23.05
N PRO A 269 -0.06 29.74 -23.84
CA PRO A 269 0.05 31.12 -23.40
C PRO A 269 -1.22 32.00 -23.53
N PHE A 270 -2.39 31.43 -23.72
CA PHE A 270 -3.63 32.18 -23.89
C PHE A 270 -4.51 32.10 -22.63
N PRO A 271 -4.36 33.05 -21.68
CA PRO A 271 -5.29 33.15 -20.55
C PRO A 271 -6.63 33.69 -21.05
N HIS A 272 -7.67 32.88 -20.92
CA HIS A 272 -9.06 33.34 -20.98
C HIS A 272 -9.61 33.49 -19.59
#